data_164dada33a47f3009a2c305603a97be6
#
_entry.id   164dada33a47f3009a2c305603a97be6
#
_cell.length_a   1.000
_cell.length_b   1.000
_cell.length_c   1.000
_cell.angle_alpha   90.00
_cell.angle_beta   90.00
_cell.angle_gamma   90.00
#
_symmetry.space_group_name_H-M   'P 1'
#
loop_
_entity.id
_entity.type
_entity.pdbx_description
1 polymer ?
#
loop_
_entity_poly.entity_id
_entity_poly.type
_entity_poly.pdbx_seq_one_letter_code
_entity_poly.pdbx_strand_id
1 'polypeptide(L)'
;MLRRHFLSSALAAAAASLFARGAFAAGQAMDGMQGMEGMEGMDDMPDMKPAPAHARHGKPAPGPASALAAADALPAGAPLAALRVLANESREPGVFRATLVAQPVARALLPGAAPTTLWQFGADTQGPAVGPLIDVREGDAVEIRFVNRLPQPSTIHWHGLPVPPDQDGNPSDLVAPGATRVYRFTLPKGSAGTYWYHPHPHMATAEQVFRGLAGPIVVRAADDPLAGWPERHLFVSDLKLARDGAIAPNDMMDWMNGRQGQFALVNGARRPRISLTGDERWRVWNGCSARYLRIAFDDGRPFAHVGTDGGLFDAPREVASLLLAPGERAELVVRAGDRASHAVLTALEYDRGKMAMAMAMSEAAHGSLPPDPALPLADVAFEPAAPRALPARLRAVPALGEPVARKEVVFGEQMDMAAMMRAGAHGRPAGMRFMVNGATFEPHRATLTSRRGEIESWTIRNETDMDHPFHLHGTQFQVVEREIDGETTPEPYRAWRDTVNVRKGERVRILTTQTERGERMFHCHILEHEDLGMMGTLKVV
;
A
#
# COMPACT_ATOMS: atom_id res chain seq x y z
N MET A 1 -21.12 46.10 -30.86
CA MET A 1 -22.14 46.04 -31.93
C MET A 1 -22.54 44.57 -32.10
N LEU A 2 -23.89 44.36 -31.91
CA LEU A 2 -24.76 43.26 -32.39
C LEU A 2 -24.34 41.82 -32.04
N ARG A 3 -24.94 41.14 -31.04
CA ARG A 3 -26.32 40.60 -30.83
C ARG A 3 -26.88 39.75 -31.99
N ARG A 4 -27.16 38.45 -31.68
CA ARG A 4 -28.47 37.74 -31.80
C ARG A 4 -28.21 36.24 -31.80
N HIS A 5 -28.66 35.45 -30.81
CA HIS A 5 -29.99 34.85 -30.53
C HIS A 5 -30.58 34.03 -31.71
N PHE A 6 -30.91 32.76 -31.42
CA PHE A 6 -32.19 32.04 -31.62
C PHE A 6 -31.98 30.57 -31.25
N LEU A 7 -32.55 30.01 -30.22
CA LEU A 7 -33.89 29.52 -29.90
C LEU A 7 -34.32 28.26 -30.68
N SER A 8 -34.41 27.18 -29.86
CA SER A 8 -35.51 26.21 -29.71
C SER A 8 -36.11 25.47 -30.92
N SER A 9 -36.25 24.13 -30.74
CA SER A 9 -37.57 23.48 -30.69
C SER A 9 -37.46 22.00 -30.36
N ALA A 10 -38.27 21.56 -29.39
CA ALA A 10 -38.57 20.19 -29.03
C ALA A 10 -39.52 19.56 -30.06
N LEU A 11 -39.45 18.23 -30.20
CA LEU A 11 -40.62 17.41 -30.55
C LEU A 11 -40.51 16.00 -29.94
N ALA A 12 -41.45 15.71 -29.08
CA ALA A 12 -41.76 14.38 -28.56
C ALA A 12 -42.59 13.61 -29.59
N ALA A 13 -42.37 12.29 -29.64
CA ALA A 13 -43.38 11.37 -30.16
C ALA A 13 -43.28 10.05 -29.43
N ALA A 14 -44.31 9.75 -28.66
CA ALA A 14 -44.62 8.47 -28.05
C ALA A 14 -45.21 7.50 -29.07
N ALA A 15 -44.91 6.21 -28.94
CA ALA A 15 -45.78 5.13 -29.40
C ALA A 15 -45.62 3.92 -28.48
N ALA A 16 -46.71 3.62 -27.83
CA ALA A 16 -46.94 2.41 -27.02
C ALA A 16 -47.58 1.32 -27.91
N SER A 17 -47.51 0.09 -27.39
CA SER A 17 -48.34 -1.11 -27.58
C SER A 17 -47.50 -2.30 -28.04
N LEU A 18 -47.68 -3.58 -27.59
CA LEU A 18 -48.78 -4.31 -26.94
C LEU A 18 -48.26 -5.69 -26.47
N PHE A 19 -48.74 -6.09 -25.34
CA PHE A 19 -48.98 -7.43 -24.81
C PHE A 19 -48.70 -8.69 -25.64
N ALA A 20 -48.07 -9.71 -25.02
CA ALA A 20 -48.60 -11.08 -25.03
C ALA A 20 -48.19 -11.86 -23.77
N ARG A 21 -49.19 -12.23 -23.00
CA ARG A 21 -49.14 -13.19 -21.90
C ARG A 21 -49.01 -14.59 -22.47
N GLY A 22 -48.25 -15.44 -21.77
CA GLY A 22 -48.31 -16.90 -21.95
C GLY A 22 -47.93 -17.57 -20.63
N ALA A 23 -48.94 -17.82 -19.80
CA ALA A 23 -48.84 -18.71 -18.66
C ALA A 23 -49.03 -20.16 -19.15
N PHE A 24 -48.20 -21.09 -18.70
CA PHE A 24 -48.60 -22.49 -18.58
C PHE A 24 -48.05 -23.09 -17.28
N ALA A 25 -48.94 -23.86 -16.68
CA ALA A 25 -48.90 -24.40 -15.34
C ALA A 25 -48.27 -25.80 -15.27
N ALA A 26 -47.80 -26.11 -14.08
CA ALA A 26 -47.93 -27.34 -13.30
C ALA A 26 -47.41 -28.70 -13.86
N GLY A 27 -46.51 -29.27 -13.09
CA GLY A 27 -46.69 -30.59 -12.51
C GLY A 27 -46.23 -31.79 -13.34
N GLN A 28 -45.23 -32.48 -12.82
CA GLN A 28 -45.31 -33.93 -12.59
C GLN A 28 -44.11 -34.39 -11.76
N ALA A 29 -44.44 -34.96 -10.61
CA ALA A 29 -43.58 -35.87 -9.87
C ALA A 29 -43.55 -37.23 -10.60
N MET A 30 -42.39 -37.89 -10.62
CA MET A 30 -42.28 -39.31 -10.83
C MET A 30 -41.19 -39.90 -9.95
N ASP A 31 -41.63 -40.80 -9.13
CA ASP A 31 -40.91 -41.84 -8.40
C ASP A 31 -39.99 -42.67 -9.29
N GLY A 32 -38.95 -43.19 -8.71
CA GLY A 32 -38.09 -44.21 -9.30
C GLY A 32 -37.02 -44.69 -8.31
N MET A 33 -37.48 -45.34 -7.21
CA MET A 33 -36.66 -46.27 -6.43
C MET A 33 -36.46 -47.55 -7.22
N GLN A 34 -35.23 -48.10 -7.23
CA GLN A 34 -34.90 -49.50 -6.92
C GLN A 34 -33.49 -49.79 -7.41
N GLY A 35 -32.61 -50.13 -6.50
CA GLY A 35 -32.12 -51.48 -6.30
C GLY A 35 -30.66 -51.61 -6.62
N MET A 36 -29.82 -51.77 -5.63
CA MET A 36 -28.70 -52.72 -5.67
C MET A 36 -28.30 -53.05 -4.23
N GLU A 37 -28.77 -54.21 -3.82
CA GLU A 37 -28.22 -54.98 -2.71
C GLU A 37 -26.88 -55.61 -3.12
N GLY A 38 -25.97 -55.74 -2.15
CA GLY A 38 -24.95 -56.77 -2.19
C GLY A 38 -23.51 -56.29 -2.19
N MET A 39 -22.94 -56.18 -1.00
CA MET A 39 -21.59 -56.70 -0.69
C MET A 39 -21.41 -56.74 0.84
N GLU A 40 -21.68 -57.93 1.36
CA GLU A 40 -21.18 -58.37 2.67
C GLU A 40 -19.67 -58.68 2.57
N GLY A 41 -18.96 -58.37 3.65
CA GLY A 41 -17.68 -59.03 3.93
C GLY A 41 -16.46 -58.15 3.90
N MET A 42 -16.11 -57.58 5.07
CA MET A 42 -14.74 -57.50 5.59
C MET A 42 -14.77 -57.02 7.04
N ASP A 43 -15.03 -57.97 7.92
CA ASP A 43 -14.51 -57.93 9.30
C ASP A 43 -13.04 -58.27 9.22
N ASP A 44 -12.20 -57.33 9.69
CA ASP A 44 -10.91 -57.50 10.33
C ASP A 44 -10.03 -56.24 10.14
N MET A 45 -10.19 -55.27 11.04
CA MET A 45 -9.14 -54.32 11.35
C MET A 45 -9.02 -54.14 12.87
N PRO A 46 -7.83 -54.21 13.42
CA PRO A 46 -7.63 -54.23 14.88
C PRO A 46 -7.89 -52.86 15.51
N ASP A 47 -8.44 -52.87 16.72
CA ASP A 47 -8.69 -51.74 17.62
C ASP A 47 -7.54 -50.74 17.71
N MET A 48 -7.65 -49.61 17.06
CA MET A 48 -6.86 -48.45 17.36
C MET A 48 -7.57 -47.63 18.44
N LYS A 49 -6.98 -47.62 19.64
CA LYS A 49 -7.40 -46.77 20.75
C LYS A 49 -7.39 -45.29 20.28
N PRO A 50 -8.44 -44.51 20.58
CA PRO A 50 -8.43 -43.07 20.27
C PRO A 50 -7.32 -42.36 21.07
N ALA A 51 -6.52 -41.58 20.35
CA ALA A 51 -5.55 -40.67 20.96
C ALA A 51 -6.27 -39.64 21.85
N PRO A 52 -5.67 -39.19 22.96
CA PRO A 52 -6.31 -38.21 23.84
C PRO A 52 -6.64 -36.92 23.10
N ALA A 53 -7.87 -36.48 23.24
CA ALA A 53 -8.37 -35.24 22.71
C ALA A 53 -7.52 -34.08 23.22
N HIS A 54 -6.71 -33.51 22.34
CA HIS A 54 -6.10 -32.21 22.62
C HIS A 54 -7.23 -31.20 22.88
N ALA A 55 -7.21 -30.65 24.09
CA ALA A 55 -8.12 -29.59 24.50
C ALA A 55 -8.10 -28.48 23.44
N ARG A 56 -9.19 -28.35 22.68
CA ARG A 56 -9.45 -27.19 21.85
C ARG A 56 -9.63 -26.02 22.81
N HIS A 57 -8.58 -25.24 23.00
CA HIS A 57 -8.74 -23.89 23.55
C HIS A 57 -9.58 -23.12 22.54
N GLY A 58 -10.88 -23.10 22.76
CA GLY A 58 -11.82 -22.24 22.05
C GLY A 58 -11.33 -20.81 22.23
N LYS A 59 -10.97 -20.14 21.13
CA LYS A 59 -10.82 -18.69 21.15
C LYS A 59 -12.13 -18.12 21.71
N PRO A 60 -12.08 -17.21 22.70
CA PRO A 60 -13.30 -16.53 23.16
C PRO A 60 -13.97 -15.87 21.97
N ALA A 61 -15.28 -16.01 21.86
CA ALA A 61 -16.05 -15.30 20.87
C ALA A 61 -15.73 -13.80 20.99
N PRO A 62 -15.51 -13.06 19.88
CA PRO A 62 -15.29 -11.63 19.98
C PRO A 62 -16.49 -11.00 20.65
N GLY A 63 -16.25 -10.33 21.78
CA GLY A 63 -17.24 -9.46 22.42
C GLY A 63 -17.68 -8.35 21.45
N PRO A 64 -18.77 -7.62 21.75
CA PRO A 64 -19.21 -6.50 20.93
C PRO A 64 -18.03 -5.55 20.71
N ALA A 65 -17.79 -5.15 19.46
CA ALA A 65 -16.68 -4.27 19.10
C ALA A 65 -16.73 -3.01 19.98
N SER A 66 -15.67 -2.74 20.72
CA SER A 66 -15.56 -1.53 21.53
C SER A 66 -15.63 -0.30 20.62
N ALA A 67 -16.36 0.74 21.05
CA ALA A 67 -16.44 1.98 20.28
C ALA A 67 -15.05 2.58 20.04
N LEU A 68 -14.87 3.25 18.89
CA LEU A 68 -13.60 3.89 18.56
C LEU A 68 -13.21 4.95 19.61
N ALA A 69 -11.93 5.07 19.87
CA ALA A 69 -11.38 6.16 20.65
C ALA A 69 -11.65 7.51 19.96
N ALA A 70 -11.82 8.57 20.74
CA ALA A 70 -11.99 9.91 20.21
C ALA A 70 -10.75 10.33 19.38
N ALA A 71 -10.94 11.13 18.34
CA ALA A 71 -9.86 11.52 17.41
C ALA A 71 -8.73 12.32 18.08
N ASP A 72 -8.94 12.86 19.26
CA ASP A 72 -7.96 13.56 20.07
C ASP A 72 -7.39 12.74 21.24
N ALA A 73 -7.87 11.51 21.45
CA ALA A 73 -7.50 10.67 22.60
C ALA A 73 -6.00 10.27 22.61
N LEU A 74 -5.37 10.17 21.44
CA LEU A 74 -3.93 9.90 21.35
C LEU A 74 -3.15 11.20 21.58
N PRO A 75 -2.19 11.25 22.53
CA PRO A 75 -1.39 12.45 22.79
C PRO A 75 -0.67 12.96 21.54
N ALA A 76 -0.62 14.28 21.37
CA ALA A 76 0.04 14.96 20.26
C ALA A 76 1.15 15.89 20.76
N GLY A 77 1.99 16.39 19.84
CA GLY A 77 2.98 17.43 20.14
C GLY A 77 4.26 16.92 20.82
N ALA A 78 4.53 15.62 20.82
CA ALA A 78 5.86 15.13 21.19
C ALA A 78 6.93 15.61 20.18
N PRO A 79 8.21 15.79 20.56
CA PRO A 79 9.26 15.99 19.58
C PRO A 79 9.30 14.84 18.57
N LEU A 80 9.56 15.13 17.28
CA LEU A 80 9.72 14.09 16.28
C LEU A 80 10.91 13.20 16.67
N ALA A 81 10.64 11.93 16.91
CA ALA A 81 11.69 10.94 17.18
C ALA A 81 12.42 10.58 15.88
N ALA A 82 13.75 10.52 15.95
CA ALA A 82 14.55 9.94 14.88
C ALA A 82 14.22 8.43 14.74
N LEU A 83 14.23 7.92 13.51
CA LEU A 83 14.11 6.48 13.26
C LEU A 83 15.37 5.77 13.77
N ARG A 84 15.20 4.60 14.37
CA ARG A 84 16.34 3.76 14.75
C ARG A 84 17.00 3.21 13.49
N VAL A 85 18.30 3.30 13.41
CA VAL A 85 19.06 2.66 12.32
C VAL A 85 19.33 1.20 12.70
N LEU A 86 19.06 0.28 11.78
CA LEU A 86 19.40 -1.13 11.96
C LEU A 86 20.91 -1.28 11.93
N ALA A 87 21.48 -1.81 13.02
CA ALA A 87 22.92 -1.97 13.12
C ALA A 87 23.46 -3.00 12.12
N ASN A 88 24.54 -2.64 11.41
CA ASN A 88 25.26 -3.62 10.60
C ASN A 88 26.11 -4.53 11.51
N GLU A 89 25.82 -5.81 11.50
CA GLU A 89 26.53 -6.85 12.26
C GLU A 89 27.84 -7.30 11.56
N SER A 90 28.04 -6.93 10.28
CA SER A 90 29.26 -7.25 9.52
C SER A 90 30.33 -6.18 9.73
N ARG A 91 31.59 -6.62 9.74
CA ARG A 91 32.78 -5.74 9.67
C ARG A 91 33.40 -5.74 8.27
N GLU A 92 32.88 -6.54 7.34
CA GLU A 92 33.39 -6.65 5.99
C GLU A 92 32.90 -5.45 5.16
N PRO A 93 33.81 -4.73 4.48
CA PRO A 93 33.41 -3.62 3.59
C PRO A 93 32.47 -4.09 2.49
N GLY A 94 31.40 -3.30 2.21
CA GLY A 94 30.42 -3.64 1.20
C GLY A 94 29.48 -4.80 1.57
N VAL A 95 29.45 -5.20 2.85
CA VAL A 95 28.51 -6.20 3.37
C VAL A 95 27.66 -5.61 4.46
N PHE A 96 26.36 -5.67 4.28
CA PHE A 96 25.38 -5.34 5.31
C PHE A 96 24.73 -6.63 5.82
N ARG A 97 24.94 -6.94 7.08
CA ARG A 97 24.32 -8.10 7.75
C ARG A 97 23.54 -7.64 8.95
N ALA A 98 22.31 -8.12 9.11
CA ALA A 98 21.49 -7.75 10.28
C ALA A 98 20.43 -8.81 10.59
N THR A 99 19.85 -8.71 11.78
CA THR A 99 18.73 -9.55 12.23
C THR A 99 17.49 -8.68 12.42
N LEU A 100 16.39 -9.06 11.76
CA LEU A 100 15.05 -8.50 11.97
C LEU A 100 14.16 -9.53 12.67
N VAL A 101 13.60 -9.15 13.81
CA VAL A 101 12.68 -10.00 14.59
C VAL A 101 11.30 -9.38 14.56
N ALA A 102 10.32 -10.00 13.89
CA ALA A 102 8.92 -9.58 13.96
C ALA A 102 8.25 -10.22 15.19
N GLN A 103 7.63 -9.40 16.04
CA GLN A 103 7.00 -9.88 17.27
C GLN A 103 5.91 -8.94 17.80
N PRO A 104 4.94 -9.46 18.59
CA PRO A 104 3.99 -8.62 19.32
C PRO A 104 4.72 -7.79 20.40
N VAL A 105 4.35 -6.51 20.51
CA VAL A 105 4.87 -5.58 21.51
C VAL A 105 3.72 -4.77 22.10
N ALA A 106 3.59 -4.78 23.43
CA ALA A 106 2.59 -3.98 24.13
C ALA A 106 3.07 -2.53 24.28
N ARG A 107 2.25 -1.57 23.85
CA ARG A 107 2.52 -0.13 23.88
C ARG A 107 1.41 0.61 24.62
N ALA A 108 1.75 1.42 25.59
CA ALA A 108 0.81 2.35 26.24
C ALA A 108 0.60 3.56 25.30
N LEU A 109 -0.41 3.50 24.45
CA LEU A 109 -0.73 4.54 23.48
C LEU A 109 -1.80 5.50 23.99
N LEU A 110 -2.95 4.97 24.46
CA LEU A 110 -4.06 5.77 24.96
C LEU A 110 -3.98 5.90 26.47
N PRO A 111 -4.02 7.14 27.01
CA PRO A 111 -4.08 7.35 28.47
C PRO A 111 -5.29 6.65 29.11
N GLY A 112 -5.04 5.88 30.15
CA GLY A 112 -6.11 5.18 30.90
C GLY A 112 -6.67 3.92 30.24
N ALA A 113 -6.23 3.56 29.02
CA ALA A 113 -6.61 2.31 28.36
C ALA A 113 -5.57 1.21 28.60
N ALA A 114 -5.92 -0.03 28.26
CA ALA A 114 -4.97 -1.13 28.22
C ALA A 114 -3.89 -0.87 27.14
N PRO A 115 -2.65 -1.40 27.32
CA PRO A 115 -1.62 -1.29 26.30
C PRO A 115 -2.06 -1.91 24.98
N THR A 116 -1.86 -1.18 23.88
CA THR A 116 -2.10 -1.66 22.52
C THR A 116 -1.06 -2.70 22.14
N THR A 117 -1.45 -3.85 21.65
CA THR A 117 -0.55 -4.84 21.08
C THR A 117 -0.28 -4.50 19.61
N LEU A 118 0.87 -3.87 19.34
CA LEU A 118 1.40 -3.70 17.99
C LEU A 118 2.25 -4.92 17.60
N TRP A 119 2.49 -5.09 16.31
CA TRP A 119 3.51 -6.00 15.81
C TRP A 119 4.67 -5.16 15.27
N GLN A 120 5.87 -5.45 15.72
CA GLN A 120 7.03 -4.60 15.43
C GLN A 120 8.24 -5.42 15.02
N PHE A 121 9.12 -4.80 14.25
CA PHE A 121 10.47 -5.30 14.05
C PHE A 121 11.37 -4.84 15.21
N GLY A 122 11.62 -5.75 16.15
CA GLY A 122 12.35 -5.51 17.40
C GLY A 122 11.46 -5.48 18.63
N ALA A 123 12.06 -5.35 19.81
CA ALA A 123 11.39 -5.41 21.12
C ALA A 123 11.33 -4.05 21.83
N ASP A 124 11.85 -2.98 21.22
CA ASP A 124 11.91 -1.67 21.86
C ASP A 124 10.51 -1.06 22.03
N THR A 125 10.18 -0.72 23.27
CA THR A 125 8.89 -0.09 23.64
C THR A 125 8.99 1.43 23.80
N GLN A 126 10.18 2.01 23.77
CA GLN A 126 10.41 3.43 24.01
C GLN A 126 10.62 4.24 22.73
N GLY A 127 11.16 3.63 21.69
CA GLY A 127 11.40 4.29 20.40
C GLY A 127 10.16 4.40 19.51
N PRO A 128 10.28 4.92 18.29
CA PRO A 128 9.22 4.95 17.29
C PRO A 128 8.60 3.57 17.07
N ALA A 129 7.27 3.52 16.92
CA ALA A 129 6.54 2.30 16.55
C ALA A 129 6.65 2.03 15.03
N VAL A 130 7.86 2.15 14.48
CA VAL A 130 8.21 1.94 13.07
C VAL A 130 9.42 1.00 13.06
N GLY A 131 9.50 0.12 12.09
CA GLY A 131 10.66 -0.74 11.88
C GLY A 131 11.95 0.07 11.72
N PRO A 132 13.11 -0.47 12.07
CA PRO A 132 14.37 0.25 11.98
C PRO A 132 14.70 0.61 10.53
N LEU A 133 15.33 1.78 10.34
CA LEU A 133 15.85 2.20 9.06
C LEU A 133 17.01 1.29 8.64
N ILE A 134 16.90 0.69 7.48
CA ILE A 134 18.02 0.02 6.80
C ILE A 134 18.72 1.07 5.93
N ASP A 135 19.96 1.42 6.29
CA ASP A 135 20.77 2.42 5.57
C ASP A 135 21.96 1.70 4.93
N VAL A 136 21.90 1.55 3.62
CA VAL A 136 22.83 0.74 2.81
C VAL A 136 23.28 1.51 1.57
N ARG A 137 24.22 0.97 0.83
CA ARG A 137 24.80 1.61 -0.36
C ARG A 137 24.59 0.76 -1.61
N GLU A 138 24.61 1.38 -2.75
CA GLU A 138 24.75 0.69 -4.03
C GLU A 138 26.01 -0.17 -4.03
N GLY A 139 25.87 -1.41 -4.45
CA GLY A 139 26.94 -2.41 -4.47
C GLY A 139 27.07 -3.24 -3.20
N ASP A 140 26.36 -2.89 -2.11
CA ASP A 140 26.40 -3.69 -0.90
C ASP A 140 25.76 -5.07 -1.12
N ALA A 141 26.42 -6.11 -0.59
CA ALA A 141 25.82 -7.42 -0.40
C ALA A 141 25.02 -7.39 0.91
N VAL A 142 23.72 -7.62 0.83
CA VAL A 142 22.78 -7.55 1.95
C VAL A 142 22.41 -8.96 2.40
N GLU A 143 22.55 -9.23 3.71
CA GLU A 143 22.08 -10.45 4.35
C GLU A 143 21.19 -10.08 5.53
N ILE A 144 19.90 -10.37 5.44
CA ILE A 144 18.94 -10.14 6.53
C ILE A 144 18.42 -11.47 7.04
N ARG A 145 18.68 -11.73 8.32
CA ARG A 145 18.11 -12.85 9.05
C ARG A 145 16.76 -12.43 9.64
N PHE A 146 15.68 -12.86 9.02
CA PHE A 146 14.32 -12.64 9.49
C PHE A 146 13.89 -13.75 10.46
N VAL A 147 13.48 -13.37 11.67
CA VAL A 147 12.95 -14.27 12.70
C VAL A 147 11.49 -13.94 12.93
N ASN A 148 10.60 -14.87 12.61
CA ASN A 148 9.16 -14.70 12.82
C ASN A 148 8.75 -15.18 14.22
N ARG A 149 8.45 -14.25 15.13
CA ARG A 149 7.86 -14.52 16.46
C ARG A 149 6.39 -14.09 16.54
N LEU A 150 5.75 -13.87 15.39
CA LEU A 150 4.32 -13.58 15.32
C LEU A 150 3.52 -14.87 15.54
N PRO A 151 2.21 -14.75 15.86
CA PRO A 151 1.32 -15.90 16.00
C PRO A 151 0.88 -16.50 14.66
N GLN A 152 1.31 -15.93 13.52
CA GLN A 152 0.94 -16.34 12.15
C GLN A 152 2.14 -16.29 11.21
N PRO A 153 2.08 -16.98 10.05
CA PRO A 153 3.11 -16.90 9.03
C PRO A 153 3.31 -15.47 8.51
N SER A 154 4.54 -15.15 8.09
CA SER A 154 4.90 -13.82 7.58
C SER A 154 5.99 -13.93 6.52
N THR A 155 6.28 -12.83 5.83
CA THR A 155 7.39 -12.68 4.89
C THR A 155 8.05 -11.32 5.11
N ILE A 156 9.11 -11.00 4.35
CA ILE A 156 9.54 -9.62 4.14
C ILE A 156 9.62 -9.37 2.65
N HIS A 157 8.80 -8.44 2.17
CA HIS A 157 8.91 -7.83 0.86
C HIS A 157 9.78 -6.57 0.93
N TRP A 158 10.71 -6.46 -0.01
CA TRP A 158 11.65 -5.33 -0.13
C TRP A 158 11.11 -4.33 -1.15
N HIS A 159 10.08 -3.60 -0.77
CA HIS A 159 9.28 -2.76 -1.65
C HIS A 159 10.14 -1.79 -2.48
N GLY A 160 10.12 -1.99 -3.79
CA GLY A 160 10.82 -1.20 -4.81
C GLY A 160 12.26 -1.59 -5.07
N LEU A 161 12.89 -2.42 -4.22
CA LEU A 161 14.26 -2.87 -4.46
C LEU A 161 14.33 -3.87 -5.62
N PRO A 162 15.32 -3.75 -6.51
CA PRO A 162 15.53 -4.71 -7.60
C PRO A 162 16.25 -5.96 -7.08
N VAL A 163 15.52 -6.81 -6.35
CA VAL A 163 16.01 -8.05 -5.76
C VAL A 163 15.63 -9.26 -6.59
N PRO A 164 16.36 -10.40 -6.50
CA PRO A 164 15.95 -11.66 -7.12
C PRO A 164 14.56 -12.10 -6.62
N PRO A 165 13.71 -12.69 -7.47
CA PRO A 165 12.34 -13.07 -7.11
C PRO A 165 12.23 -14.01 -5.90
N ASP A 166 13.18 -14.93 -5.74
CA ASP A 166 13.24 -15.84 -4.59
C ASP A 166 13.69 -15.18 -3.28
N GLN A 167 14.12 -13.91 -3.35
CA GLN A 167 14.48 -13.09 -2.19
C GLN A 167 13.46 -11.97 -1.91
N ASP A 168 12.42 -11.83 -2.72
CA ASP A 168 11.47 -10.72 -2.67
C ASP A 168 10.33 -10.89 -1.64
N GLY A 169 10.26 -12.06 -0.98
CA GLY A 169 9.25 -12.35 0.02
C GLY A 169 7.84 -12.44 -0.55
N ASN A 170 7.70 -13.09 -1.70
CA ASN A 170 6.42 -13.33 -2.37
C ASN A 170 5.39 -13.98 -1.43
N PRO A 171 4.08 -13.88 -1.72
CA PRO A 171 3.00 -14.42 -0.88
C PRO A 171 3.11 -15.91 -0.56
N SER A 172 3.80 -16.69 -1.40
CA SER A 172 4.05 -18.13 -1.21
C SER A 172 5.28 -18.44 -0.32
N ASP A 173 6.15 -17.45 -0.08
CA ASP A 173 7.44 -17.62 0.59
C ASP A 173 7.35 -17.49 2.10
N LEU A 174 6.35 -18.11 2.69
CA LEU A 174 5.97 -17.96 4.09
C LEU A 174 7.03 -18.48 5.07
N VAL A 175 7.32 -17.67 6.08
CA VAL A 175 8.10 -18.05 7.26
C VAL A 175 7.12 -18.34 8.40
N ALA A 176 7.05 -19.60 8.83
CA ALA A 176 6.13 -20.03 9.89
C ALA A 176 6.44 -19.36 11.26
N PRO A 177 5.45 -19.31 12.19
CA PRO A 177 5.70 -18.89 13.56
C PRO A 177 6.88 -19.66 14.19
N GLY A 178 7.82 -18.92 14.79
CA GLY A 178 9.04 -19.47 15.38
C GLY A 178 10.17 -19.80 14.39
N ALA A 179 9.90 -19.75 13.08
CA ALA A 179 10.89 -20.06 12.06
C ALA A 179 11.76 -18.84 11.70
N THR A 180 12.83 -19.11 10.97
CA THR A 180 13.79 -18.10 10.47
C THR A 180 14.04 -18.30 8.99
N ARG A 181 14.14 -17.22 8.24
CA ARG A 181 14.60 -17.17 6.85
C ARG A 181 15.75 -16.19 6.73
N VAL A 182 16.71 -16.47 5.85
CA VAL A 182 17.79 -15.54 5.53
C VAL A 182 17.59 -15.07 4.08
N TYR A 183 17.39 -13.77 3.91
CA TYR A 183 17.35 -13.10 2.62
C TYR A 183 18.75 -12.65 2.23
N ARG A 184 19.17 -12.90 0.96
CA ARG A 184 20.47 -12.53 0.44
C ARG A 184 20.34 -11.95 -0.95
N PHE A 185 20.83 -10.72 -1.13
CA PHE A 185 20.85 -10.06 -2.42
C PHE A 185 21.95 -9.00 -2.47
N THR A 186 22.30 -8.57 -3.68
CA THR A 186 23.25 -7.46 -3.88
C THR A 186 22.48 -6.28 -4.50
N LEU A 187 22.71 -5.09 -3.97
CA LEU A 187 22.12 -3.87 -4.49
C LEU A 187 22.86 -3.43 -5.75
N PRO A 188 22.23 -3.39 -6.93
CA PRO A 188 22.92 -2.98 -8.14
C PRO A 188 23.27 -1.49 -8.12
N LYS A 189 24.27 -1.10 -8.89
CA LYS A 189 24.53 0.32 -9.17
C LYS A 189 23.33 0.92 -9.90
N GLY A 190 22.98 2.17 -9.56
CA GLY A 190 21.82 2.86 -10.08
C GLY A 190 20.54 2.62 -9.26
N SER A 191 20.60 1.83 -8.17
CA SER A 191 19.47 1.58 -7.28
C SER A 191 19.37 2.53 -6.08
N ALA A 192 20.16 3.62 -6.05
CA ALA A 192 20.02 4.60 -4.99
C ALA A 192 18.61 5.21 -4.96
N GLY A 193 17.97 5.22 -3.78
CA GLY A 193 16.59 5.68 -3.67
C GLY A 193 16.05 5.55 -2.25
N THR A 194 14.74 5.74 -2.16
CA THR A 194 13.97 5.76 -0.93
C THR A 194 12.97 4.62 -0.97
N TYR A 195 13.26 3.54 -0.27
CA TYR A 195 12.53 2.27 -0.29
C TYR A 195 11.97 1.95 1.10
N TRP A 196 11.25 0.84 1.23
CA TRP A 196 10.76 0.36 2.51
C TRP A 196 10.61 -1.15 2.51
N TYR A 197 10.26 -1.74 3.63
CA TYR A 197 10.00 -3.17 3.76
C TYR A 197 8.79 -3.43 4.62
N HIS A 198 8.03 -4.45 4.25
CA HIS A 198 6.82 -4.87 4.96
C HIS A 198 6.51 -6.35 4.68
N PRO A 199 5.65 -7.00 5.49
CA PRO A 199 5.16 -8.34 5.18
C PRO A 199 4.29 -8.39 3.94
N HIS A 200 4.29 -9.56 3.27
CA HIS A 200 3.45 -9.79 2.10
C HIS A 200 2.79 -11.19 2.08
N PRO A 201 2.30 -11.74 3.21
CA PRO A 201 1.61 -13.02 3.20
C PRO A 201 0.22 -12.87 2.58
N HIS A 202 -0.13 -13.74 1.62
CA HIS A 202 -1.45 -13.69 0.98
C HIS A 202 -2.59 -13.67 2.01
N MET A 203 -3.53 -12.73 1.83
CA MET A 203 -4.68 -12.49 2.70
C MET A 203 -4.36 -12.04 4.14
N ALA A 204 -3.15 -11.56 4.43
CA ALA A 204 -2.78 -11.05 5.75
C ALA A 204 -1.82 -9.85 5.70
N THR A 205 -1.54 -9.33 4.51
CA THR A 205 -0.69 -8.14 4.33
C THR A 205 -1.27 -6.94 5.06
N ALA A 206 -2.55 -6.64 4.83
CA ALA A 206 -3.23 -5.50 5.43
C ALA A 206 -3.20 -5.56 6.97
N GLU A 207 -3.49 -6.72 7.58
CA GLU A 207 -3.44 -6.87 9.03
C GLU A 207 -2.02 -6.66 9.58
N GLN A 208 -1.02 -7.29 8.96
CA GLN A 208 0.35 -7.26 9.47
C GLN A 208 0.96 -5.86 9.38
N VAL A 209 0.77 -5.17 8.26
CA VAL A 209 1.25 -3.80 8.07
C VAL A 209 0.52 -2.83 9.00
N PHE A 210 -0.80 -2.92 9.09
CA PHE A 210 -1.59 -2.03 9.95
C PHE A 210 -1.27 -2.20 11.44
N ARG A 211 -0.81 -3.38 11.86
CA ARG A 211 -0.33 -3.63 13.23
C ARG A 211 1.06 -3.05 13.49
N GLY A 212 1.76 -2.50 12.47
CA GLY A 212 3.02 -1.79 12.60
C GLY A 212 4.25 -2.48 11.99
N LEU A 213 4.06 -3.56 11.21
CA LEU A 213 5.18 -4.23 10.53
C LEU A 213 5.52 -3.52 9.21
N ALA A 214 6.20 -2.39 9.34
CA ALA A 214 6.78 -1.67 8.22
C ALA A 214 8.03 -0.92 8.67
N GLY A 215 8.99 -0.75 7.78
CA GLY A 215 10.19 0.03 8.08
C GLY A 215 10.87 0.58 6.82
N PRO A 216 11.55 1.74 6.92
CA PRO A 216 12.17 2.41 5.80
C PRO A 216 13.51 1.80 5.40
N ILE A 217 13.85 1.96 4.12
CA ILE A 217 15.17 1.64 3.55
C ILE A 217 15.67 2.87 2.79
N VAL A 218 16.94 3.20 2.96
CA VAL A 218 17.65 4.18 2.13
C VAL A 218 18.82 3.48 1.47
N VAL A 219 18.87 3.52 0.16
CA VAL A 219 20.03 3.09 -0.63
C VAL A 219 20.78 4.33 -1.10
N ARG A 220 22.05 4.46 -0.71
CA ARG A 220 22.86 5.64 -0.98
C ARG A 220 23.73 5.45 -2.21
N ALA A 221 23.74 6.47 -3.09
CA ALA A 221 24.74 6.57 -4.15
C ALA A 221 26.05 7.16 -3.61
N ALA A 222 27.16 6.80 -4.23
CA ALA A 222 28.46 7.40 -3.90
C ALA A 222 28.58 8.86 -4.39
N ASP A 223 27.85 9.21 -5.44
CA ASP A 223 27.85 10.49 -6.14
C ASP A 223 26.56 11.31 -5.88
N ASP A 224 25.90 11.10 -4.74
CA ASP A 224 24.68 11.83 -4.37
C ASP A 224 24.96 13.34 -4.28
N PRO A 225 24.37 14.18 -5.16
CA PRO A 225 24.60 15.64 -5.16
C PRO A 225 24.06 16.33 -3.91
N LEU A 226 23.23 15.67 -3.12
CA LEU A 226 22.73 16.13 -1.84
C LEU A 226 23.44 15.45 -0.65
N ALA A 227 24.59 14.79 -0.89
CA ALA A 227 25.42 14.25 0.18
C ALA A 227 25.82 15.37 1.16
N GLY A 228 25.76 15.07 2.46
CA GLY A 228 26.08 16.07 3.50
C GLY A 228 24.98 17.11 3.79
N TRP A 229 23.80 17.03 3.13
CA TRP A 229 22.63 17.74 3.59
C TRP A 229 22.09 17.07 4.86
N PRO A 230 21.65 17.86 5.87
CA PRO A 230 20.91 17.26 6.98
C PRO A 230 19.70 16.52 6.45
N GLU A 231 19.52 15.26 6.85
CA GLU A 231 18.38 14.45 6.43
C GLU A 231 17.36 14.30 7.55
N ARG A 232 16.10 14.35 7.17
CA ARG A 232 14.95 14.02 8.03
C ARG A 232 14.14 12.93 7.40
N HIS A 233 13.78 11.94 8.21
CA HIS A 233 13.00 10.78 7.79
C HIS A 233 11.61 10.87 8.39
N LEU A 234 10.57 10.90 7.54
CA LEU A 234 9.16 11.00 7.93
C LEU A 234 8.42 9.75 7.42
N PHE A 235 8.31 8.74 8.26
CA PHE A 235 7.51 7.55 7.96
C PHE A 235 6.07 7.79 8.46
N VAL A 236 5.13 7.98 7.52
CA VAL A 236 3.72 8.23 7.83
C VAL A 236 2.98 6.91 7.81
N SER A 237 2.23 6.65 8.88
CA SER A 237 1.33 5.51 9.05
C SER A 237 0.06 5.95 9.76
N ASP A 238 -0.91 5.06 9.91
CA ASP A 238 -2.08 5.38 10.72
C ASP A 238 -2.55 4.20 11.59
N LEU A 239 -3.35 4.51 12.62
CA LEU A 239 -3.93 3.53 13.53
C LEU A 239 -5.42 3.75 13.73
N LYS A 240 -6.19 2.66 13.81
CA LYS A 240 -7.61 2.63 14.18
C LYS A 240 -7.73 1.92 15.53
N LEU A 241 -7.95 2.71 16.60
CA LEU A 241 -7.98 2.22 17.96
C LEU A 241 -9.37 2.30 18.56
N ALA A 242 -9.75 1.26 19.27
CA ALA A 242 -10.91 1.25 20.16
C ALA A 242 -10.60 1.94 21.49
N ARG A 243 -11.63 2.32 22.25
CA ARG A 243 -11.49 3.03 23.55
C ARG A 243 -10.72 2.25 24.59
N ASP A 244 -10.75 0.93 24.52
CA ASP A 244 -10.02 0.02 25.42
C ASP A 244 -8.53 -0.12 25.08
N GLY A 245 -8.06 0.55 24.01
CA GLY A 245 -6.69 0.49 23.52
C GLY A 245 -6.42 -0.62 22.50
N ALA A 246 -7.39 -1.47 22.18
CA ALA A 246 -7.22 -2.48 21.15
C ALA A 246 -7.19 -1.85 19.74
N ILE A 247 -6.47 -2.47 18.81
CA ILE A 247 -6.61 -2.17 17.37
C ILE A 247 -8.00 -2.63 16.95
N ALA A 248 -8.85 -1.70 16.51
CA ALA A 248 -10.21 -2.02 16.06
C ALA A 248 -10.14 -2.94 14.83
N PRO A 249 -10.98 -3.97 14.70
CA PRO A 249 -11.03 -4.82 13.52
C PRO A 249 -11.48 -4.02 12.29
N ASN A 250 -11.21 -4.54 11.09
CA ASN A 250 -11.79 -4.01 9.86
C ASN A 250 -13.31 -4.16 9.91
N ASP A 251 -14.01 -3.10 9.55
CA ASP A 251 -15.43 -3.15 9.21
C ASP A 251 -15.63 -3.29 7.69
N MET A 252 -16.89 -3.32 7.25
CA MET A 252 -17.23 -3.44 5.83
C MET A 252 -16.67 -2.29 5.00
N MET A 253 -16.68 -1.08 5.55
CA MET A 253 -16.18 0.13 4.86
C MET A 253 -14.65 0.11 4.72
N ASP A 254 -13.94 -0.45 5.72
CA ASP A 254 -12.50 -0.66 5.65
C ASP A 254 -12.13 -1.65 4.52
N TRP A 255 -12.90 -2.73 4.36
CA TRP A 255 -12.67 -3.67 3.27
C TRP A 255 -13.01 -3.08 1.89
N MET A 256 -14.10 -2.32 1.81
CA MET A 256 -14.57 -1.72 0.56
C MET A 256 -13.65 -0.58 0.08
N ASN A 257 -13.21 0.27 1.00
CA ASN A 257 -12.47 1.49 0.66
C ASN A 257 -10.99 1.45 1.06
N GLY A 258 -10.51 0.34 1.63
CA GLY A 258 -9.23 0.31 2.31
C GLY A 258 -9.27 1.00 3.68
N ARG A 259 -8.54 0.45 4.63
CA ARG A 259 -8.55 0.84 6.03
C ARG A 259 -7.80 2.14 6.28
N GLN A 260 -8.47 3.08 6.93
CA GLN A 260 -7.86 4.32 7.44
C GLN A 260 -8.07 4.42 8.96
N GLY A 261 -7.00 4.71 9.68
CA GLY A 261 -7.06 4.96 11.11
C GLY A 261 -7.51 6.39 11.43
N GLN A 262 -8.15 6.60 12.58
CA GLN A 262 -8.46 7.94 13.06
C GLN A 262 -7.22 8.72 13.52
N PHE A 263 -6.08 8.04 13.72
CA PHE A 263 -4.83 8.67 14.11
C PHE A 263 -3.79 8.51 12.99
N ALA A 264 -3.44 9.60 12.31
CA ALA A 264 -2.26 9.63 11.48
C ALA A 264 -1.02 9.88 12.35
N LEU A 265 0.04 9.14 12.06
CA LEU A 265 1.28 9.14 12.83
C LEU A 265 2.46 9.47 11.91
N VAL A 266 3.39 10.26 12.41
CA VAL A 266 4.70 10.45 11.78
C VAL A 266 5.75 9.89 12.73
N ASN A 267 6.51 8.89 12.27
CA ASN A 267 7.45 8.13 13.10
C ASN A 267 6.80 7.59 14.38
N GLY A 268 5.54 7.13 14.28
CA GLY A 268 4.78 6.57 15.41
C GLY A 268 4.21 7.59 16.40
N ALA A 269 4.37 8.90 16.17
CA ALA A 269 3.82 9.96 17.02
C ALA A 269 2.72 10.74 16.29
N ARG A 270 1.64 11.08 17.01
CA ARG A 270 0.58 11.94 16.49
C ARG A 270 1.02 13.39 16.52
N ARG A 271 0.98 14.06 15.35
CA ARG A 271 1.30 15.48 15.17
C ARG A 271 2.55 15.89 15.95
N PRO A 272 3.73 15.28 15.68
CA PRO A 272 4.96 15.64 16.39
C PRO A 272 5.42 17.04 16.03
N ARG A 273 6.28 17.61 16.89
CA ARG A 273 6.96 18.88 16.64
C ARG A 273 8.29 18.65 15.96
N ILE A 274 8.54 19.45 14.93
CA ILE A 274 9.78 19.48 14.16
C ILE A 274 10.41 20.86 14.34
N SER A 275 11.71 20.93 14.69
CA SER A 275 12.50 22.15 14.62
C SER A 275 13.42 22.06 13.42
N LEU A 276 13.31 23.00 12.49
CA LEU A 276 14.11 23.13 11.29
C LEU A 276 15.12 24.27 11.51
N THR A 277 16.38 23.92 11.75
CA THR A 277 17.47 24.88 12.06
C THR A 277 18.33 25.22 10.84
N GLY A 278 17.94 24.76 9.66
CA GLY A 278 18.61 24.97 8.38
C GLY A 278 17.85 24.25 7.29
N ASP A 279 18.29 24.44 6.04
CA ASP A 279 17.71 23.69 4.92
C ASP A 279 17.98 22.19 5.07
N GLU A 280 16.97 21.36 4.91
CA GLU A 280 17.03 19.91 5.09
C GLU A 280 16.51 19.15 3.87
N ARG A 281 17.05 17.96 3.65
CA ARG A 281 16.47 16.92 2.78
C ARG A 281 15.51 16.06 3.60
N TRP A 282 14.25 16.01 3.21
CA TRP A 282 13.26 15.18 3.83
C TRP A 282 12.96 13.97 2.95
N ARG A 283 13.03 12.79 3.53
CA ARG A 283 12.53 11.57 2.91
C ARG A 283 11.20 11.23 3.54
N VAL A 284 10.17 11.11 2.72
CA VAL A 284 8.79 10.89 3.16
C VAL A 284 8.30 9.56 2.60
N TRP A 285 7.83 8.68 3.47
CA TRP A 285 7.19 7.41 3.13
C TRP A 285 5.71 7.50 3.45
N ASN A 286 4.84 7.10 2.53
CA ASN A 286 3.46 6.80 2.82
C ASN A 286 3.32 5.29 3.10
N GLY A 287 3.46 4.88 4.34
CA GLY A 287 3.29 3.51 4.82
C GLY A 287 1.89 3.20 5.35
N CYS A 288 0.87 4.01 5.01
CA CYS A 288 -0.52 3.73 5.35
C CYS A 288 -1.10 2.64 4.46
N SER A 289 -2.04 1.83 4.98
CA SER A 289 -2.70 0.78 4.19
C SER A 289 -3.53 1.35 3.03
N ALA A 290 -4.20 2.50 3.23
CA ALA A 290 -5.13 3.05 2.25
C ALA A 290 -5.21 4.59 2.23
N ARG A 291 -4.55 5.29 3.17
CA ARG A 291 -4.62 6.76 3.25
C ARG A 291 -3.74 7.40 2.20
N TYR A 292 -4.33 8.26 1.39
CA TYR A 292 -3.62 9.17 0.49
C TYR A 292 -3.14 10.40 1.26
N LEU A 293 -1.96 10.88 0.95
CA LEU A 293 -1.33 12.04 1.59
C LEU A 293 -1.04 13.11 0.54
N ARG A 294 -1.93 14.08 0.39
CA ARG A 294 -1.64 15.29 -0.39
C ARG A 294 -0.93 16.27 0.53
N ILE A 295 0.39 16.08 0.70
CA ILE A 295 1.18 16.87 1.65
C ILE A 295 1.39 18.30 1.17
N ALA A 296 1.27 19.26 2.10
CA ALA A 296 1.53 20.69 1.91
C ALA A 296 1.81 21.34 3.28
N PHE A 297 2.37 22.54 3.27
CA PHE A 297 2.33 23.40 4.45
C PHE A 297 1.05 24.26 4.44
N ASP A 298 0.44 24.45 5.61
CA ASP A 298 -0.82 25.18 5.77
C ASP A 298 -0.73 26.67 5.41
N ASP A 299 0.47 27.25 5.43
CA ASP A 299 0.75 28.62 4.99
C ASP A 299 1.08 28.74 3.49
N GLY A 300 1.01 27.64 2.74
CA GLY A 300 1.25 27.61 1.30
C GLY A 300 2.70 27.74 0.86
N ARG A 301 3.68 27.72 1.79
CA ARG A 301 5.10 27.74 1.40
C ARG A 301 5.43 26.52 0.55
N PRO A 302 6.21 26.69 -0.52
CA PRO A 302 6.64 25.58 -1.36
C PRO A 302 7.77 24.77 -0.71
N PHE A 303 7.99 23.59 -1.25
CA PHE A 303 9.19 22.78 -1.05
C PHE A 303 9.71 22.30 -2.40
N ALA A 304 11.00 22.04 -2.50
CA ALA A 304 11.54 21.47 -3.73
C ALA A 304 11.37 19.94 -3.72
N HIS A 305 10.60 19.40 -4.63
CA HIS A 305 10.52 17.97 -4.90
C HIS A 305 11.76 17.57 -5.70
N VAL A 306 12.57 16.66 -5.18
CA VAL A 306 13.89 16.31 -5.72
C VAL A 306 14.01 14.85 -6.10
N GLY A 307 13.09 13.98 -5.65
CA GLY A 307 13.12 12.55 -5.97
C GLY A 307 11.82 11.84 -5.64
N THR A 308 11.63 10.69 -6.28
CA THR A 308 10.51 9.74 -6.09
C THR A 308 11.00 8.45 -5.45
N ASP A 309 10.25 7.36 -5.61
CA ASP A 309 10.56 6.02 -5.09
C ASP A 309 12.00 5.59 -5.42
N GLY A 310 12.35 5.67 -6.70
CA GLY A 310 13.65 5.28 -7.23
C GLY A 310 14.73 6.35 -7.11
N GLY A 311 14.57 7.31 -6.19
CA GLY A 311 15.55 8.33 -5.86
C GLY A 311 15.44 9.61 -6.67
N LEU A 312 16.55 10.35 -6.71
CA LEU A 312 16.61 11.68 -7.32
C LEU A 312 16.27 11.65 -8.81
N PHE A 313 15.63 12.70 -9.30
CA PHE A 313 15.47 12.97 -10.72
C PHE A 313 16.37 14.10 -11.23
N ASP A 314 16.20 14.53 -12.45
CA ASP A 314 17.15 15.39 -13.18
C ASP A 314 17.36 16.79 -12.56
N ALA A 315 16.29 17.42 -12.08
CA ALA A 315 16.32 18.78 -11.54
C ALA A 315 15.25 18.98 -10.47
N PRO A 316 15.50 19.85 -9.46
CA PRO A 316 14.50 20.19 -8.45
C PRO A 316 13.26 20.82 -9.07
N ARG A 317 12.09 20.57 -8.45
CA ARG A 317 10.78 21.13 -8.86
C ARG A 317 10.08 21.74 -7.66
N GLU A 318 9.93 23.05 -7.68
CA GLU A 318 9.17 23.75 -6.64
C GLU A 318 7.69 23.42 -6.75
N VAL A 319 7.10 22.91 -5.68
CA VAL A 319 5.70 22.55 -5.57
C VAL A 319 5.12 23.03 -4.24
N ALA A 320 3.86 23.48 -4.25
CA ALA A 320 3.13 23.83 -3.04
C ALA A 320 2.46 22.63 -2.36
N SER A 321 2.21 21.57 -3.11
CA SER A 321 1.67 20.30 -2.60
C SER A 321 2.13 19.11 -3.42
N LEU A 322 2.15 17.94 -2.81
CA LEU A 322 2.49 16.67 -3.48
C LEU A 322 1.58 15.57 -2.99
N LEU A 323 0.96 14.83 -3.91
CA LEU A 323 0.18 13.64 -3.59
C LEU A 323 1.12 12.44 -3.48
N LEU A 324 0.98 11.68 -2.38
CA LEU A 324 1.58 10.38 -2.18
C LEU A 324 0.46 9.36 -1.93
N ALA A 325 0.24 8.47 -2.86
CA ALA A 325 -0.63 7.33 -2.67
C ALA A 325 0.02 6.32 -1.69
N PRO A 326 -0.74 5.37 -1.12
CA PRO A 326 -0.17 4.27 -0.33
C PRO A 326 0.97 3.58 -1.07
N GLY A 327 2.11 3.41 -0.39
CA GLY A 327 3.33 2.81 -0.95
C GLY A 327 4.28 3.78 -1.66
N GLU A 328 3.82 4.97 -2.09
CA GLU A 328 4.69 5.97 -2.74
C GLU A 328 5.62 6.67 -1.72
N ARG A 329 6.76 7.13 -2.22
CA ARG A 329 7.74 7.90 -1.46
C ARG A 329 8.14 9.14 -2.21
N ALA A 330 8.64 10.13 -1.45
CA ALA A 330 9.20 11.35 -2.02
C ALA A 330 10.47 11.80 -1.28
N GLU A 331 11.32 12.47 -2.02
CA GLU A 331 12.43 13.24 -1.47
C GLU A 331 12.19 14.72 -1.72
N LEU A 332 12.27 15.48 -0.66
CA LEU A 332 11.97 16.90 -0.66
C LEU A 332 13.17 17.70 -0.11
N VAL A 333 13.35 18.93 -0.57
CA VAL A 333 14.18 19.91 0.12
C VAL A 333 13.26 20.96 0.73
N VAL A 334 13.33 21.09 2.05
CA VAL A 334 12.57 22.06 2.83
C VAL A 334 13.50 23.17 3.29
N ARG A 335 13.12 24.42 3.00
CA ARG A 335 13.92 25.62 3.32
C ARG A 335 13.57 26.15 4.70
N ALA A 336 14.58 26.51 5.48
CA ALA A 336 14.39 27.16 6.76
C ALA A 336 13.87 28.61 6.60
N GLY A 337 14.40 29.32 5.61
CA GLY A 337 14.09 30.73 5.39
C GLY A 337 14.98 31.69 6.22
N ASP A 338 14.75 32.97 6.04
CA ASP A 338 15.54 34.07 6.65
C ASP A 338 14.93 34.59 7.95
N ARG A 339 13.74 34.14 8.33
CA ARG A 339 12.98 34.56 9.51
C ARG A 339 12.40 33.37 10.26
N ALA A 340 12.35 33.50 11.58
CA ALA A 340 11.63 32.54 12.41
C ALA A 340 10.14 32.51 12.03
N SER A 341 9.60 31.33 11.84
CA SER A 341 8.19 31.14 11.49
C SER A 341 7.72 29.77 11.94
N HIS A 342 6.41 29.54 11.82
CA HIS A 342 5.79 28.26 12.13
C HIS A 342 4.78 27.92 11.04
N ALA A 343 4.70 26.64 10.67
CA ALA A 343 3.67 26.11 9.79
C ALA A 343 3.33 24.68 10.19
N VAL A 344 2.18 24.19 9.73
CA VAL A 344 1.75 22.80 9.92
C VAL A 344 1.95 22.05 8.60
N LEU A 345 2.75 20.98 8.65
CA LEU A 345 2.74 20.01 7.57
C LEU A 345 1.39 19.26 7.63
N THR A 346 0.62 19.33 6.56
CA THR A 346 -0.76 18.86 6.50
C THR A 346 -0.93 17.92 5.31
N ALA A 347 -1.70 16.85 5.47
CA ALA A 347 -2.33 16.16 4.36
C ALA A 347 -3.61 16.93 4.01
N LEU A 348 -3.64 17.56 2.83
CA LEU A 348 -4.80 18.32 2.35
C LEU A 348 -5.93 17.36 1.99
N GLU A 349 -7.14 17.91 1.91
CA GLU A 349 -8.30 17.20 1.39
C GLU A 349 -7.99 16.54 0.03
N TYR A 350 -8.39 15.28 -0.10
CA TYR A 350 -8.26 14.53 -1.35
C TYR A 350 -9.45 13.60 -1.54
N ASP A 351 -10.11 13.73 -2.69
CA ASP A 351 -11.15 12.81 -3.11
C ASP A 351 -10.55 11.71 -3.98
N ARG A 352 -10.52 10.51 -3.45
CA ARG A 352 -10.10 9.30 -4.19
C ARG A 352 -11.27 8.43 -4.64
N GLY A 353 -12.50 8.93 -4.54
CA GLY A 353 -13.70 8.23 -5.00
C GLY A 353 -14.22 7.15 -4.04
N LYS A 354 -14.07 7.31 -2.71
CA LYS A 354 -14.56 6.31 -1.74
C LYS A 354 -16.06 6.03 -1.90
N MET A 355 -16.42 4.76 -1.88
CA MET A 355 -17.79 4.29 -2.03
C MET A 355 -18.59 4.34 -0.72
N ALA A 356 -19.86 4.73 -0.79
CA ALA A 356 -20.81 4.62 0.32
C ALA A 356 -21.60 3.32 0.24
N MET A 357 -21.86 2.65 1.38
CA MET A 357 -22.62 1.40 1.42
C MET A 357 -24.04 1.53 0.84
N ALA A 358 -24.70 2.68 1.04
CA ALA A 358 -26.02 2.94 0.47
C ALA A 358 -26.06 2.92 -1.06
N MET A 359 -24.94 3.10 -1.70
CA MET A 359 -24.78 3.13 -3.15
C MET A 359 -24.56 1.78 -3.76
N ALA A 360 -23.91 0.88 -3.03
CA ALA A 360 -23.81 -0.53 -3.39
C ALA A 360 -25.19 -1.20 -3.45
N MET A 361 -26.24 -0.57 -2.93
CA MET A 361 -27.63 -1.09 -2.90
C MET A 361 -28.54 -0.55 -4.01
N SER A 362 -28.08 0.38 -4.85
CA SER A 362 -28.88 0.98 -5.92
C SER A 362 -28.04 1.25 -7.16
N GLU A 363 -28.39 0.59 -8.27
CA GLU A 363 -27.78 0.83 -9.59
C GLU A 363 -27.90 2.30 -10.10
N ALA A 364 -28.67 3.13 -9.42
CA ALA A 364 -28.99 4.49 -9.83
C ALA A 364 -28.23 5.58 -9.05
N ALA A 365 -27.47 5.25 -8.01
CA ALA A 365 -26.84 6.23 -7.15
C ALA A 365 -25.30 6.18 -7.24
N HIS A 366 -24.73 6.77 -8.27
CA HIS A 366 -23.32 7.10 -8.35
C HIS A 366 -22.99 8.26 -7.40
N GLY A 367 -22.65 8.01 -6.20
CA GLY A 367 -22.18 9.01 -5.27
C GLY A 367 -21.00 8.47 -4.46
N SER A 368 -19.96 9.22 -4.28
CA SER A 368 -18.84 8.95 -3.41
C SER A 368 -19.13 9.42 -2.00
N LEU A 369 -18.46 8.84 -1.00
CA LEU A 369 -18.31 9.47 0.30
C LEU A 369 -17.61 10.83 0.12
N PRO A 370 -17.85 11.79 1.02
CA PRO A 370 -17.10 13.04 0.97
C PRO A 370 -15.59 12.78 1.01
N PRO A 371 -14.80 13.69 0.43
CA PRO A 371 -13.34 13.62 0.48
C PRO A 371 -12.83 13.44 1.91
N ASP A 372 -11.66 12.83 2.04
CA ASP A 372 -10.97 12.81 3.33
C ASP A 372 -10.62 14.25 3.74
N PRO A 373 -11.02 14.71 4.95
CA PRO A 373 -10.73 16.06 5.37
C PRO A 373 -9.24 16.31 5.54
N ALA A 374 -8.83 17.55 5.46
CA ALA A 374 -7.45 17.92 5.74
C ALA A 374 -7.03 17.49 7.16
N LEU A 375 -5.82 16.94 7.27
CA LEU A 375 -5.31 16.33 8.50
C LEU A 375 -3.91 16.86 8.84
N PRO A 376 -3.69 17.49 10.01
CA PRO A 376 -2.37 17.94 10.43
C PRO A 376 -1.46 16.73 10.71
N LEU A 377 -0.28 16.73 10.09
CA LEU A 377 0.72 15.66 10.22
C LEU A 377 1.82 16.03 11.24
N ALA A 378 2.35 17.27 11.20
CA ALA A 378 3.39 17.72 12.10
C ALA A 378 3.37 19.24 12.27
N ASP A 379 3.75 19.73 13.46
CA ASP A 379 4.03 21.15 13.71
C ASP A 379 5.49 21.45 13.42
N VAL A 380 5.78 22.42 12.56
CA VAL A 380 7.14 22.74 12.12
C VAL A 380 7.49 24.16 12.51
N ALA A 381 8.50 24.32 13.37
CA ALA A 381 9.13 25.59 13.69
C ALA A 381 10.36 25.79 12.80
N PHE A 382 10.42 26.90 12.10
CA PHE A 382 11.49 27.27 11.20
C PHE A 382 12.38 28.32 11.90
N GLU A 383 13.65 28.00 12.06
CA GLU A 383 14.66 28.89 12.58
C GLU A 383 15.36 29.61 11.43
N PRO A 384 15.72 30.89 11.58
CA PRO A 384 16.44 31.61 10.52
C PRO A 384 17.78 30.93 10.19
N ALA A 385 18.02 30.68 8.91
CA ALA A 385 19.27 30.09 8.46
C ALA A 385 19.69 30.60 7.08
N ALA A 386 21.01 30.61 6.85
CA ALA A 386 21.52 30.90 5.51
C ALA A 386 21.11 29.76 4.55
N PRO A 387 20.59 30.11 3.36
CA PRO A 387 20.15 29.12 2.40
C PRO A 387 21.32 28.28 1.87
N ARG A 388 21.13 26.98 1.73
CA ARG A 388 22.06 26.10 1.01
C ARG A 388 21.82 26.20 -0.49
N ALA A 389 22.88 26.18 -1.28
CA ALA A 389 22.78 26.11 -2.73
C ALA A 389 22.24 24.73 -3.13
N LEU A 390 21.00 24.67 -3.61
CA LEU A 390 20.44 23.46 -4.19
C LEU A 390 20.98 23.30 -5.61
N PRO A 391 21.62 22.17 -5.97
CA PRO A 391 22.12 21.95 -7.32
C PRO A 391 20.99 22.02 -8.36
N ALA A 392 21.21 22.75 -9.44
CA ALA A 392 20.25 22.84 -10.53
C ALA A 392 20.08 21.52 -11.30
N ARG A 393 21.06 20.63 -11.21
CA ARG A 393 21.02 19.26 -11.73
C ARG A 393 21.29 18.29 -10.61
N LEU A 394 20.47 17.24 -10.54
CA LEU A 394 20.57 16.21 -9.51
C LEU A 394 21.11 14.91 -10.11
N ARG A 395 20.26 14.04 -10.60
CA ARG A 395 20.64 12.74 -11.16
C ARG A 395 20.02 12.56 -12.53
N ALA A 396 20.81 12.22 -13.53
CA ALA A 396 20.28 11.90 -14.84
C ALA A 396 19.41 10.63 -14.75
N VAL A 397 18.18 10.71 -15.24
CA VAL A 397 17.30 9.57 -15.40
C VAL A 397 17.27 9.22 -16.89
N PRO A 398 17.98 8.15 -17.33
CA PRO A 398 18.01 7.80 -18.74
C PRO A 398 16.62 7.38 -19.22
N ALA A 399 16.26 7.75 -20.44
CA ALA A 399 15.06 7.23 -21.09
C ALA A 399 15.24 5.74 -21.35
N LEU A 400 14.19 4.97 -21.08
CA LEU A 400 14.10 3.63 -21.64
C LEU A 400 13.92 3.74 -23.18
N GLY A 401 14.46 2.77 -23.91
CA GLY A 401 14.34 2.70 -25.36
C GLY A 401 12.92 2.35 -25.83
N GLU A 402 12.77 2.10 -27.14
CA GLU A 402 11.48 1.70 -27.69
C GLU A 402 11.04 0.33 -27.17
N PRO A 403 9.76 0.21 -26.75
CA PRO A 403 9.24 -1.05 -26.24
C PRO A 403 9.02 -2.07 -27.36
N VAL A 404 9.45 -3.31 -27.13
CA VAL A 404 9.26 -4.43 -28.05
C VAL A 404 8.01 -5.25 -27.76
N ALA A 405 7.38 -5.04 -26.61
CA ALA A 405 6.15 -5.71 -26.21
C ALA A 405 5.20 -4.73 -25.50
N ARG A 406 3.90 -5.06 -25.55
CA ARG A 406 2.85 -4.28 -24.90
C ARG A 406 2.04 -5.18 -23.99
N LYS A 407 1.64 -4.66 -22.82
CA LYS A 407 0.79 -5.35 -21.84
C LYS A 407 -0.30 -4.44 -21.34
N GLU A 408 -1.35 -5.06 -20.85
CA GLU A 408 -2.46 -4.35 -20.22
C GLU A 408 -2.73 -4.95 -18.85
N VAL A 409 -2.92 -4.07 -17.87
CA VAL A 409 -3.40 -4.37 -16.54
C VAL A 409 -4.68 -3.60 -16.33
N VAL A 410 -5.77 -4.29 -16.02
CA VAL A 410 -7.08 -3.69 -15.79
C VAL A 410 -7.48 -3.95 -14.34
N PHE A 411 -7.60 -2.90 -13.56
CA PHE A 411 -8.19 -2.96 -12.23
C PHE A 411 -9.72 -2.95 -12.37
N GLY A 412 -10.37 -3.91 -11.74
CA GLY A 412 -11.82 -4.05 -11.71
C GLY A 412 -12.30 -4.48 -10.33
N GLU A 413 -13.57 -4.25 -10.07
CA GLU A 413 -14.23 -4.65 -8.82
C GLU A 413 -15.58 -5.27 -9.10
N GLN A 414 -16.02 -6.15 -8.20
CA GLN A 414 -17.34 -6.76 -8.24
C GLN A 414 -17.88 -6.92 -6.83
N MET A 415 -19.12 -6.47 -6.63
CA MET A 415 -19.82 -6.54 -5.34
C MET A 415 -21.06 -7.44 -5.49
N ASP A 416 -21.12 -8.56 -4.77
CA ASP A 416 -22.32 -9.37 -4.58
C ASP A 416 -22.95 -9.02 -3.23
N MET A 417 -23.93 -8.12 -3.26
CA MET A 417 -24.60 -7.63 -2.06
C MET A 417 -25.28 -8.72 -1.25
N ALA A 418 -25.86 -9.74 -1.90
CA ALA A 418 -26.50 -10.84 -1.21
C ALA A 418 -25.48 -11.71 -0.46
N ALA A 419 -24.31 -11.91 -1.04
CA ALA A 419 -23.21 -12.60 -0.37
C ALA A 419 -22.59 -11.74 0.74
N MET A 420 -22.44 -10.42 0.55
CA MET A 420 -21.92 -9.49 1.55
C MET A 420 -22.80 -9.45 2.81
N MET A 421 -24.12 -9.45 2.65
CA MET A 421 -25.06 -9.49 3.78
C MET A 421 -25.03 -10.83 4.55
N ARG A 422 -24.51 -11.88 3.94
CA ARG A 422 -24.27 -13.18 4.59
C ARG A 422 -22.87 -13.29 5.20
N ALA A 423 -22.12 -12.20 5.25
CA ALA A 423 -20.71 -12.18 5.62
C ALA A 423 -20.43 -12.97 6.89
N GLY A 424 -19.59 -13.96 6.71
CA GLY A 424 -19.24 -14.91 7.74
C GLY A 424 -18.23 -14.39 8.76
N ALA A 425 -17.97 -15.26 9.70
CA ALA A 425 -17.36 -15.13 11.01
C ALA A 425 -15.93 -14.55 11.13
N HIS A 426 -15.31 -14.00 10.09
CA HIS A 426 -13.92 -13.54 10.16
C HIS A 426 -13.70 -12.11 9.64
N GLY A 427 -14.76 -11.29 9.60
CA GLY A 427 -14.63 -9.87 9.24
C GLY A 427 -14.34 -9.57 7.77
N ARG A 428 -14.12 -10.59 6.93
CA ARG A 428 -13.98 -10.42 5.48
C ARG A 428 -15.33 -10.56 4.80
N PRO A 429 -15.72 -9.60 3.93
CA PRO A 429 -16.98 -9.70 3.22
C PRO A 429 -16.92 -10.82 2.17
N ALA A 430 -17.79 -11.82 2.30
CA ALA A 430 -18.08 -12.71 1.19
C ALA A 430 -18.73 -11.89 0.06
N GLY A 431 -18.34 -12.10 -1.20
CA GLY A 431 -18.96 -11.41 -2.33
C GLY A 431 -18.34 -10.08 -2.74
N MET A 432 -17.32 -9.59 -2.03
CA MET A 432 -16.49 -8.46 -2.46
C MET A 432 -15.24 -9.01 -3.16
N ARG A 433 -15.00 -8.61 -4.40
CA ARG A 433 -13.87 -9.06 -5.21
C ARG A 433 -13.20 -7.86 -5.85
N PHE A 434 -11.91 -7.74 -5.63
CA PHE A 434 -11.05 -6.83 -6.36
C PHE A 434 -10.19 -7.63 -7.33
N MET A 435 -10.13 -7.22 -8.59
CA MET A 435 -9.65 -8.05 -9.69
C MET A 435 -8.57 -7.36 -10.50
N VAL A 436 -7.69 -8.18 -11.06
CA VAL A 436 -6.77 -7.81 -12.12
C VAL A 436 -7.13 -8.62 -13.36
N ASN A 437 -7.37 -7.94 -14.50
CA ASN A 437 -7.75 -8.57 -15.76
C ASN A 437 -8.95 -9.53 -15.61
N GLY A 438 -9.97 -9.10 -14.85
CA GLY A 438 -11.22 -9.83 -14.65
C GLY A 438 -11.14 -11.02 -13.70
N ALA A 439 -10.02 -11.24 -13.00
CA ALA A 439 -9.85 -12.34 -12.07
C ALA A 439 -9.23 -11.89 -10.75
N THR A 440 -9.61 -12.52 -9.64
CA THR A 440 -8.92 -12.41 -8.36
C THR A 440 -7.62 -13.21 -8.40
N PHE A 441 -6.69 -12.84 -7.53
CA PHE A 441 -5.41 -13.52 -7.41
C PHE A 441 -5.57 -15.01 -7.08
N GLU A 442 -4.82 -15.84 -7.82
CA GLU A 442 -4.63 -17.26 -7.56
C GLU A 442 -3.13 -17.55 -7.50
N PRO A 443 -2.63 -18.13 -6.40
CA PRO A 443 -1.23 -18.54 -6.30
C PRO A 443 -0.81 -19.41 -7.49
N HIS A 444 0.40 -19.20 -8.00
CA HIS A 444 1.02 -19.95 -9.10
C HIS A 444 0.33 -19.83 -10.47
N ARG A 445 -0.70 -19.00 -10.61
CA ARG A 445 -1.28 -18.67 -11.91
C ARG A 445 -0.62 -17.40 -12.46
N ALA A 446 0.17 -17.54 -13.53
CA ALA A 446 0.74 -16.38 -14.21
C ALA A 446 -0.38 -15.54 -14.85
N THR A 447 -0.49 -14.28 -14.44
CA THR A 447 -1.41 -13.30 -15.05
C THR A 447 -0.79 -12.71 -16.31
N LEU A 448 0.51 -12.41 -16.27
CA LEU A 448 1.29 -11.88 -17.39
C LEU A 448 2.61 -12.64 -17.51
N THR A 449 3.20 -12.62 -18.73
CA THR A 449 4.53 -13.18 -18.97
C THR A 449 5.39 -12.13 -19.66
N SER A 450 6.62 -11.93 -19.16
CA SER A 450 7.64 -11.05 -19.72
C SER A 450 8.87 -11.83 -20.12
N ARG A 451 9.65 -11.28 -21.05
CA ARG A 451 10.99 -11.78 -21.34
C ARG A 451 12.04 -10.92 -20.67
N ARG A 452 13.01 -11.57 -20.06
CA ARG A 452 14.13 -10.88 -19.41
C ARG A 452 14.85 -9.94 -20.38
N GLY A 453 15.06 -8.69 -19.95
CA GLY A 453 15.81 -7.67 -20.68
C GLY A 453 15.04 -6.94 -21.75
N GLU A 454 13.82 -7.36 -22.09
CA GLU A 454 12.98 -6.64 -23.04
C GLU A 454 12.38 -5.38 -22.38
N ILE A 455 12.37 -4.28 -23.13
CA ILE A 455 11.64 -3.08 -22.73
C ILE A 455 10.18 -3.26 -23.11
N GLU A 456 9.30 -3.10 -22.16
CA GLU A 456 7.86 -3.29 -22.33
C GLU A 456 7.10 -2.00 -22.03
N SER A 457 6.04 -1.75 -22.80
CA SER A 457 5.05 -0.73 -22.51
C SER A 457 3.86 -1.38 -21.86
N TRP A 458 3.53 -0.96 -20.62
CA TRP A 458 2.34 -1.43 -19.93
C TRP A 458 1.32 -0.29 -19.86
N THR A 459 0.05 -0.60 -20.11
CA THR A 459 -1.08 0.28 -19.88
C THR A 459 -1.85 -0.22 -18.69
N ILE A 460 -1.87 0.56 -17.62
CA ILE A 460 -2.66 0.27 -16.43
C ILE A 460 -3.96 1.06 -16.53
N ARG A 461 -5.09 0.35 -16.57
CA ARG A 461 -6.44 0.94 -16.64
C ARG A 461 -7.17 0.71 -15.32
N ASN A 462 -7.81 1.76 -14.85
CA ASN A 462 -8.66 1.67 -13.67
C ASN A 462 -10.14 1.78 -14.12
N GLU A 463 -10.85 0.66 -14.05
CA GLU A 463 -12.28 0.53 -14.38
C GLU A 463 -13.17 0.45 -13.11
N THR A 464 -12.65 0.92 -11.98
CA THR A 464 -13.36 0.97 -10.71
C THR A 464 -13.85 2.39 -10.40
N ASP A 465 -14.57 2.51 -9.31
CA ASP A 465 -15.13 3.79 -8.86
C ASP A 465 -14.21 4.62 -7.96
N MET A 466 -13.00 4.13 -7.65
CA MET A 466 -12.02 4.83 -6.82
C MET A 466 -10.60 4.76 -7.38
N ASP A 467 -9.70 5.57 -6.84
CA ASP A 467 -8.28 5.55 -7.15
C ASP A 467 -7.61 4.28 -6.61
N HIS A 468 -6.67 3.70 -7.38
CA HIS A 468 -5.85 2.58 -6.97
C HIS A 468 -4.38 2.82 -7.25
N PRO A 469 -3.48 2.72 -6.25
CA PRO A 469 -2.04 2.73 -6.50
C PRO A 469 -1.62 1.40 -7.15
N PHE A 470 -1.03 1.45 -8.32
CA PHE A 470 -0.41 0.29 -8.96
C PHE A 470 1.03 0.15 -8.48
N HIS A 471 1.40 -1.01 -7.98
CA HIS A 471 2.76 -1.37 -7.60
C HIS A 471 3.28 -2.58 -8.39
N LEU A 472 4.57 -2.56 -8.75
CA LEU A 472 5.27 -3.63 -9.47
C LEU A 472 6.53 -4.05 -8.70
N HIS A 473 6.61 -5.31 -8.31
CA HIS A 473 7.71 -5.88 -7.53
C HIS A 473 9.03 -5.97 -8.30
N GLY A 474 10.14 -5.80 -7.57
CA GLY A 474 11.51 -6.17 -7.97
C GLY A 474 12.04 -5.46 -9.20
N THR A 475 11.38 -4.42 -9.68
CA THR A 475 11.82 -3.55 -10.76
C THR A 475 11.19 -2.17 -10.62
N GLN A 476 11.71 -1.22 -11.39
CA GLN A 476 11.16 0.11 -11.48
C GLN A 476 10.66 0.40 -12.89
N PHE A 477 9.82 1.40 -13.01
CA PHE A 477 9.26 1.86 -14.27
C PHE A 477 9.33 3.38 -14.41
N GLN A 478 9.14 3.86 -15.63
CA GLN A 478 8.95 5.27 -15.94
C GLN A 478 7.52 5.49 -16.42
N VAL A 479 6.79 6.39 -15.79
CA VAL A 479 5.51 6.86 -16.32
C VAL A 479 5.78 7.71 -17.54
N VAL A 480 5.04 7.49 -18.61
CA VAL A 480 5.22 8.17 -19.89
C VAL A 480 4.12 9.17 -20.14
N GLU A 481 2.88 8.73 -19.94
CA GLU A 481 1.69 9.53 -20.16
C GLU A 481 0.50 9.02 -19.35
N ARG A 482 -0.48 9.87 -19.22
CA ARG A 482 -1.75 9.60 -18.55
C ARG A 482 -2.89 9.97 -19.48
N GLU A 483 -3.93 9.16 -19.52
CA GLU A 483 -5.16 9.45 -20.28
C GLU A 483 -6.35 9.41 -19.32
N ILE A 484 -7.14 10.46 -19.32
CA ILE A 484 -8.42 10.55 -18.59
C ILE A 484 -9.42 11.29 -19.46
N ASP A 485 -10.66 10.83 -19.53
CA ASP A 485 -11.74 11.42 -20.34
C ASP A 485 -11.36 11.62 -21.83
N GLY A 486 -10.47 10.75 -22.35
CA GLY A 486 -9.97 10.81 -23.72
C GLY A 486 -8.87 11.84 -23.96
N GLU A 487 -8.45 12.59 -22.95
CA GLU A 487 -7.34 13.52 -23.03
C GLU A 487 -6.04 12.84 -22.54
N THR A 488 -5.02 12.81 -23.41
CA THR A 488 -3.70 12.27 -23.08
C THR A 488 -2.75 13.38 -22.71
N THR A 489 -2.14 13.28 -21.54
CA THR A 489 -1.14 14.22 -21.02
C THR A 489 0.18 13.50 -20.79
N PRO A 490 1.31 13.96 -21.36
CA PRO A 490 2.62 13.40 -21.08
C PRO A 490 3.00 13.61 -19.61
N GLU A 491 3.71 12.65 -19.02
CA GLU A 491 4.27 12.84 -17.66
C GLU A 491 5.27 14.02 -17.69
N PRO A 492 5.14 14.98 -16.77
CA PRO A 492 5.90 16.24 -16.86
C PRO A 492 7.40 16.09 -16.61
N TYR A 493 7.83 14.95 -16.09
CA TYR A 493 9.25 14.64 -15.84
C TYR A 493 9.49 13.15 -15.80
N ARG A 494 10.70 12.76 -16.10
CA ARG A 494 11.13 11.38 -16.01
C ARG A 494 11.64 11.06 -14.61
N ALA A 495 11.12 9.99 -14.04
CA ALA A 495 11.52 9.49 -12.73
C ALA A 495 11.44 7.96 -12.69
N TRP A 496 12.22 7.34 -11.83
CA TRP A 496 12.07 5.94 -11.49
C TRP A 496 11.04 5.77 -10.38
N ARG A 497 10.02 4.96 -10.63
CA ARG A 497 8.94 4.64 -9.70
C ARG A 497 8.75 3.15 -9.63
N ASP A 498 8.21 2.67 -8.54
CA ASP A 498 7.68 1.30 -8.40
C ASP A 498 6.19 1.31 -8.07
N THR A 499 5.68 2.47 -7.67
CA THR A 499 4.28 2.69 -7.35
C THR A 499 3.78 3.94 -8.08
N VAL A 500 2.54 3.90 -8.57
CA VAL A 500 1.89 5.04 -9.22
C VAL A 500 0.39 5.03 -8.99
N ASN A 501 -0.19 6.16 -8.56
CA ASN A 501 -1.64 6.28 -8.48
C ASN A 501 -2.28 6.25 -9.86
N VAL A 502 -3.32 5.42 -10.02
CA VAL A 502 -4.19 5.36 -11.20
C VAL A 502 -5.58 5.79 -10.77
N ARG A 503 -5.99 6.99 -11.20
CA ARG A 503 -7.27 7.58 -10.80
C ARG A 503 -8.44 6.80 -11.40
N LYS A 504 -9.62 6.93 -10.80
CA LYS A 504 -10.88 6.45 -11.40
C LYS A 504 -10.97 6.85 -12.89
N GLY A 505 -11.19 5.86 -13.76
CA GLY A 505 -11.33 6.07 -15.21
C GLY A 505 -10.03 6.41 -15.95
N GLU A 506 -8.89 6.49 -15.24
CA GLU A 506 -7.60 6.83 -15.83
C GLU A 506 -6.91 5.60 -16.46
N ARG A 507 -6.10 5.89 -17.47
CA ARG A 507 -5.09 4.99 -18.02
C ARG A 507 -3.71 5.60 -17.82
N VAL A 508 -2.79 4.84 -17.24
CA VAL A 508 -1.40 5.23 -17.05
C VAL A 508 -0.53 4.35 -17.93
N ARG A 509 0.26 4.93 -18.81
CA ARG A 509 1.23 4.19 -19.62
C ARG A 509 2.61 4.29 -18.97
N ILE A 510 3.21 3.14 -18.72
CA ILE A 510 4.56 3.02 -18.17
C ILE A 510 5.48 2.27 -19.14
N LEU A 511 6.79 2.52 -19.01
CA LEU A 511 7.84 1.69 -19.58
C LEU A 511 8.60 1.00 -18.45
N THR A 512 8.88 -0.28 -18.62
CA THR A 512 9.63 -1.10 -17.66
C THR A 512 10.47 -2.16 -18.36
N THR A 513 11.42 -2.72 -17.64
CA THR A 513 12.19 -3.88 -18.07
C THR A 513 12.42 -4.82 -16.90
N GLN A 514 12.33 -6.12 -17.13
CA GLN A 514 12.57 -7.14 -16.12
C GLN A 514 13.99 -7.66 -16.23
N THR A 515 14.78 -7.53 -15.16
CA THR A 515 16.20 -7.90 -15.17
C THR A 515 16.47 -9.33 -14.69
N GLU A 516 15.53 -9.93 -13.93
CA GLU A 516 15.68 -11.23 -13.30
C GLU A 516 14.56 -12.17 -13.72
N ARG A 517 14.87 -13.45 -13.95
CA ARG A 517 13.90 -14.51 -14.25
C ARG A 517 13.21 -14.98 -12.96
N GLY A 518 11.96 -15.38 -13.07
CA GLY A 518 11.17 -15.90 -11.95
C GLY A 518 9.78 -15.28 -11.87
N GLU A 519 9.09 -15.50 -10.76
CA GLU A 519 7.76 -14.96 -10.52
C GLU A 519 7.83 -13.73 -9.63
N ARG A 520 7.08 -12.69 -10.00
CA ARG A 520 6.96 -11.43 -9.27
C ARG A 520 5.50 -11.06 -9.14
N MET A 521 5.19 -10.24 -8.15
CA MET A 521 3.84 -9.71 -7.99
C MET A 521 3.71 -8.33 -8.63
N PHE A 522 2.50 -7.99 -8.98
CA PHE A 522 2.04 -6.62 -9.20
C PHE A 522 0.60 -6.53 -8.68
N HIS A 523 0.26 -5.42 -8.06
CA HIS A 523 -1.00 -5.31 -7.34
C HIS A 523 -1.42 -3.86 -7.09
N CYS A 524 -2.66 -3.66 -6.64
CA CYS A 524 -3.10 -2.44 -6.00
C CYS A 524 -2.46 -2.33 -4.62
N HIS A 525 -1.94 -1.17 -4.25
CA HIS A 525 -1.31 -0.96 -2.95
C HIS A 525 -2.27 -0.39 -1.87
N ILE A 526 -3.58 -0.46 -2.08
CA ILE A 526 -4.55 -0.48 -0.99
C ILE A 526 -4.57 -1.92 -0.48
N LEU A 527 -4.04 -2.14 0.74
CA LEU A 527 -3.68 -3.48 1.20
C LEU A 527 -4.90 -4.38 1.43
N GLU A 528 -6.05 -3.81 1.79
CA GLU A 528 -7.31 -4.54 1.86
C GLU A 528 -7.76 -5.05 0.48
N HIS A 529 -7.53 -4.28 -0.59
CA HIS A 529 -7.85 -4.69 -1.95
C HIS A 529 -6.89 -5.76 -2.47
N GLU A 530 -5.61 -5.66 -2.12
CA GLU A 530 -4.60 -6.69 -2.36
C GLU A 530 -5.03 -8.02 -1.71
N ASP A 531 -5.37 -7.98 -0.40
CA ASP A 531 -5.84 -9.14 0.37
C ASP A 531 -7.16 -9.73 -0.16
N LEU A 532 -7.98 -8.93 -0.87
CA LEU A 532 -9.23 -9.35 -1.52
C LEU A 532 -9.04 -9.75 -2.99
N GLY A 533 -7.79 -9.77 -3.49
CA GLY A 533 -7.42 -10.36 -4.76
C GLY A 533 -7.01 -9.41 -5.88
N MET A 534 -6.87 -8.09 -5.65
CA MET A 534 -6.40 -7.13 -6.68
C MET A 534 -4.88 -7.27 -6.89
N MET A 535 -4.46 -8.45 -7.27
CA MET A 535 -3.07 -8.83 -7.45
C MET A 535 -2.92 -9.79 -8.63
N GLY A 536 -1.77 -9.77 -9.28
CA GLY A 536 -1.41 -10.68 -10.36
C GLY A 536 0.05 -11.15 -10.26
N THR A 537 0.34 -12.30 -10.86
CA THR A 537 1.69 -12.85 -10.98
C THR A 537 2.25 -12.51 -12.35
N LEU A 538 3.43 -11.89 -12.38
CA LEU A 538 4.27 -11.71 -13.55
C LEU A 538 5.30 -12.84 -13.60
N LYS A 539 5.26 -13.67 -14.62
CA LYS A 539 6.29 -14.68 -14.90
C LYS A 539 7.31 -14.12 -15.87
N VAL A 540 8.56 -13.98 -15.44
CA VAL A 540 9.68 -13.55 -16.28
C VAL A 540 10.46 -14.77 -16.79
N VAL A 541 10.55 -14.94 -18.10
CA VAL A 541 11.21 -16.07 -18.78
C VAL A 541 12.50 -15.67 -19.48
#